data_753f29351e457a82b7622039dad6ba5b
#
_entry.id   753f29351e457a82b7622039dad6ba5b
#
_cell.length_a   1.000
_cell.length_b   1.000
_cell.length_c   1.000
_cell.angle_alpha   90.00
_cell.angle_beta   90.00
_cell.angle_gamma   90.00
#
_symmetry.space_group_name_H-M   'P 1'
#
loop_
_entity.id
_entity.type
_entity.pdbx_description
1 polymer ?
#
loop_
_entity_poly.entity_id
_entity_poly.type
_entity_poly.pdbx_seq_one_letter_code
_entity_poly.pdbx_strand_id
1 'polypeptide(L)'
;MTGHFKKNDLPFKRTLKEFRLDDISNVNVGDVLKADVFAAGDVIDVSGVSKGKGFQGAIKRHNQHRLKETHGTGPVVRQAGSMGACSSPSRIFKGKGMAGHMGAENVTVQNLVIVKIDAENNPVSYT
;
A
#
# COMPACT_ATOMS: atom_id res chain seq x y z
N MET A 1 14.81 15.20 15.88
CA MET A 1 15.40 13.85 15.80
C MET A 1 16.72 13.68 16.54
N THR A 2 17.66 14.63 16.49
CA THR A 2 18.97 14.51 17.17
C THR A 2 18.92 14.18 18.66
N GLY A 3 17.99 14.79 19.43
CA GLY A 3 17.85 14.52 20.85
C GLY A 3 17.38 13.11 21.19
N HIS A 4 16.56 12.50 20.33
CA HIS A 4 16.05 11.14 20.51
C HIS A 4 17.19 10.10 20.48
N PHE A 5 18.12 10.21 19.54
CA PHE A 5 19.24 9.29 19.42
C PHE A 5 20.34 9.57 20.43
N LYS A 6 20.62 10.86 20.73
CA LYS A 6 21.64 11.24 21.72
C LYS A 6 21.36 10.72 23.13
N LYS A 7 20.07 10.55 23.50
CA LYS A 7 19.69 10.05 24.83
C LYS A 7 20.23 8.64 25.13
N ASN A 8 20.41 7.84 24.08
CA ASN A 8 20.83 6.44 24.19
C ASN A 8 22.16 6.17 23.44
N ASP A 9 22.93 7.21 23.08
CA ASP A 9 24.20 7.12 22.31
C ASP A 9 24.11 6.26 21.05
N LEU A 10 22.98 6.35 20.34
CA LEU A 10 22.73 5.59 19.13
C LEU A 10 23.09 6.38 17.87
N PRO A 11 23.54 5.69 16.80
CA PRO A 11 23.77 6.31 15.50
C PRO A 11 22.46 6.81 14.90
N PHE A 12 22.51 7.97 14.26
CA PHE A 12 21.32 8.56 13.64
C PHE A 12 20.73 7.69 12.54
N LYS A 13 19.43 7.45 12.60
CA LYS A 13 18.65 6.70 11.61
C LYS A 13 17.71 7.63 10.86
N ARG A 14 17.52 7.38 9.56
CA ARG A 14 16.66 8.19 8.69
C ARG A 14 15.17 7.90 8.89
N THR A 15 14.83 6.63 9.12
CA THR A 15 13.44 6.17 9.23
C THR A 15 13.21 5.57 10.60
N LEU A 16 12.13 5.98 11.25
CA LEU A 16 11.64 5.43 12.50
C LEU A 16 10.28 4.78 12.24
N LYS A 17 10.06 3.61 12.82
CA LYS A 17 8.78 2.91 12.74
C LYS A 17 8.50 2.21 14.06
N GLU A 18 7.27 2.31 14.54
CA GLU A 18 6.85 1.68 15.78
C GLU A 18 6.16 0.34 15.49
N PHE A 19 6.48 -0.66 16.28
CA PHE A 19 5.83 -1.96 16.28
C PHE A 19 5.33 -2.26 17.68
N ARG A 20 4.14 -2.81 17.80
CA ARG A 20 3.63 -3.36 19.06
C ARG A 20 4.00 -4.83 19.12
N LEU A 21 4.68 -5.22 20.18
CA LEU A 21 5.04 -6.60 20.49
C LEU A 21 4.33 -7.00 21.79
N ASP A 22 3.92 -8.25 21.87
CA ASP A 22 3.28 -8.80 23.07
C ASP A 22 4.32 -9.01 24.21
N ASP A 23 5.55 -9.35 23.85
CA ASP A 23 6.67 -9.50 24.76
C ASP A 23 7.92 -8.77 24.23
N ILE A 24 8.53 -7.96 25.08
CA ILE A 24 9.74 -7.18 24.78
C ILE A 24 10.95 -7.61 25.62
N SER A 25 10.84 -8.68 26.40
CA SER A 25 11.90 -9.12 27.33
C SER A 25 13.22 -9.47 26.63
N ASN A 26 13.17 -9.87 25.38
CA ASN A 26 14.30 -10.27 24.56
C ASN A 26 14.85 -9.15 23.63
N VAL A 27 14.35 -7.92 23.78
CA VAL A 27 14.74 -6.80 22.89
C VAL A 27 15.43 -5.71 23.71
N ASN A 28 16.66 -5.38 23.34
CA ASN A 28 17.44 -4.34 23.99
C ASN A 28 17.63 -3.14 23.06
N VAL A 29 17.84 -1.97 23.70
CA VAL A 29 18.13 -0.73 22.94
C VAL A 29 19.48 -0.85 22.25
N GLY A 30 19.49 -0.71 20.94
CA GLY A 30 20.70 -0.83 20.12
C GLY A 30 20.83 -2.16 19.38
N ASP A 31 19.97 -3.13 19.65
CA ASP A 31 19.96 -4.41 18.93
C ASP A 31 19.71 -4.21 17.43
N VAL A 32 20.39 -5.02 16.62
CA VAL A 32 20.25 -5.01 15.16
C VAL A 32 19.62 -6.31 14.71
N LEU A 33 18.37 -6.25 14.31
CA LEU A 33 17.65 -7.36 13.70
C LEU A 33 17.94 -7.39 12.19
N LYS A 34 18.37 -8.53 11.68
CA LYS A 34 18.61 -8.78 10.27
C LYS A 34 17.55 -9.72 9.69
N ALA A 35 17.66 -10.00 8.39
CA ALA A 35 16.75 -10.91 7.72
C ALA A 35 16.80 -12.37 8.20
N ASP A 36 17.82 -12.75 8.95
CA ASP A 36 17.99 -14.07 9.58
C ASP A 36 16.94 -14.43 10.64
N VAL A 37 16.15 -13.44 11.09
CA VAL A 37 14.99 -13.66 11.96
C VAL A 37 13.91 -14.49 11.28
N PHE A 38 13.84 -14.45 9.94
CA PHE A 38 12.85 -15.17 9.15
C PHE A 38 13.38 -16.50 8.64
N ALA A 39 12.49 -17.45 8.40
CA ALA A 39 12.80 -18.73 7.77
C ALA A 39 12.07 -18.88 6.42
N ALA A 40 12.65 -19.67 5.50
CA ALA A 40 11.94 -20.00 4.26
C ALA A 40 10.69 -20.84 4.60
N GLY A 41 9.55 -20.46 4.03
CA GLY A 41 8.23 -21.03 4.31
C GLY A 41 7.39 -20.23 5.31
N ASP A 42 7.96 -19.22 5.98
CA ASP A 42 7.19 -18.33 6.84
C ASP A 42 6.14 -17.54 6.05
N VAL A 43 4.99 -17.35 6.67
CA VAL A 43 3.90 -16.51 6.11
C VAL A 43 4.00 -15.12 6.71
N ILE A 44 4.09 -14.11 5.85
CA ILE A 44 4.29 -12.72 6.25
C ILE A 44 3.29 -11.77 5.58
N ASP A 45 3.06 -10.64 6.23
CA ASP A 45 2.35 -9.49 5.66
C ASP A 45 3.36 -8.41 5.29
N VAL A 46 3.30 -7.92 4.06
CA VAL A 46 4.23 -6.90 3.55
C VAL A 46 3.50 -5.59 3.32
N SER A 47 3.94 -4.56 4.04
CA SER A 47 3.43 -3.20 3.90
C SER A 47 4.43 -2.30 3.19
N GLY A 48 3.97 -1.53 2.24
CA GLY A 48 4.80 -0.59 1.49
C GLY A 48 4.00 0.49 0.80
N VAL A 49 4.70 1.42 0.17
CA VAL A 49 4.07 2.45 -0.65
C VAL A 49 3.97 1.96 -2.08
N SER A 50 2.76 1.90 -2.61
CA SER A 50 2.50 1.45 -3.98
C SER A 50 3.08 2.43 -5.01
N LYS A 51 3.37 1.94 -6.22
CA LYS A 51 3.86 2.78 -7.32
C LYS A 51 2.81 3.83 -7.69
N GLY A 52 3.19 5.10 -7.72
CA GLY A 52 2.35 6.19 -8.17
C GLY A 52 1.95 6.02 -9.64
N LYS A 53 0.68 6.24 -9.93
CA LYS A 53 0.10 6.17 -11.29
C LYS A 53 -0.48 7.51 -11.75
N GLY A 54 -0.32 8.55 -10.92
CA GLY A 54 -0.84 9.88 -11.19
C GLY A 54 -2.38 9.94 -11.18
N PHE A 55 -2.94 10.89 -11.87
CA PHE A 55 -4.40 11.04 -12.02
C PHE A 55 -4.91 10.02 -13.05
N GLN A 56 -5.85 9.17 -12.66
CA GLN A 56 -6.41 8.13 -13.52
C GLN A 56 -7.93 8.23 -13.62
N GLY A 57 -8.45 7.83 -14.79
CA GLY A 57 -9.88 7.74 -15.03
C GLY A 57 -10.54 6.58 -14.27
N ALA A 58 -11.86 6.62 -14.17
CA ALA A 58 -12.65 5.65 -13.42
C ALA A 58 -12.47 4.21 -13.91
N ILE A 59 -12.25 3.98 -15.19
CA ILE A 59 -12.03 2.65 -15.77
C ILE A 59 -10.77 2.00 -15.16
N LYS A 60 -9.64 2.70 -15.15
CA LYS A 60 -8.38 2.15 -14.62
C LYS A 60 -8.37 2.14 -13.10
N ARG A 61 -8.93 3.18 -12.46
CA ARG A 61 -8.89 3.35 -11.01
C ARG A 61 -9.84 2.42 -10.27
N HIS A 62 -11.02 2.13 -10.85
CA HIS A 62 -12.09 1.35 -10.20
C HIS A 62 -12.56 0.15 -11.04
N ASN A 63 -11.82 -0.24 -12.09
CA ASN A 63 -12.16 -1.35 -12.98
C ASN A 63 -13.57 -1.25 -13.58
N GLN A 64 -14.03 -0.02 -13.88
CA GLN A 64 -15.32 0.18 -14.52
C GLN A 64 -15.26 -0.26 -15.99
N HIS A 65 -16.37 -0.81 -16.50
CA HIS A 65 -16.48 -1.19 -17.89
C HIS A 65 -16.58 0.03 -18.80
N ARG A 66 -15.87 0.00 -19.92
CA ARG A 66 -16.09 0.97 -21.00
C ARG A 66 -17.28 0.55 -21.85
N LEU A 67 -17.92 1.52 -22.48
CA LEU A 67 -18.98 1.25 -23.45
C LEU A 67 -18.39 0.75 -24.79
N LYS A 68 -19.22 0.08 -25.59
CA LYS A 68 -18.84 -0.31 -26.95
C LYS A 68 -18.75 0.92 -27.84
N GLU A 69 -17.81 0.92 -28.78
CA GLU A 69 -17.57 2.06 -29.70
C GLU A 69 -18.49 2.01 -30.96
N THR A 70 -19.65 1.38 -30.84
CA THR A 70 -20.58 1.12 -31.94
C THR A 70 -22.01 1.51 -31.54
N HIS A 71 -22.93 1.52 -32.51
CA HIS A 71 -24.37 1.77 -32.32
C HIS A 71 -24.69 3.11 -31.61
N GLY A 72 -24.06 4.18 -32.06
CA GLY A 72 -24.40 5.55 -31.61
C GLY A 72 -23.89 5.93 -30.22
N THR A 73 -22.95 5.19 -29.63
CA THR A 73 -22.36 5.51 -28.32
C THR A 73 -21.67 6.88 -28.32
N GLY A 74 -21.06 7.30 -29.43
CA GLY A 74 -20.36 8.59 -29.52
C GLY A 74 -19.12 8.69 -28.64
N PRO A 75 -18.68 9.91 -28.25
CA PRO A 75 -17.41 10.15 -27.56
C PRO A 75 -17.44 9.83 -26.05
N VAL A 76 -18.46 9.13 -25.55
CA VAL A 76 -18.68 8.88 -24.12
C VAL A 76 -18.18 7.49 -23.63
N VAL A 77 -17.50 6.74 -24.49
CA VAL A 77 -17.07 5.35 -24.22
C VAL A 77 -16.27 5.13 -22.94
N ARG A 78 -15.52 6.13 -22.49
CA ARG A 78 -14.66 6.06 -21.29
C ARG A 78 -15.14 6.93 -20.13
N GLN A 79 -16.33 7.47 -20.19
CA GLN A 79 -16.90 8.31 -19.14
C GLN A 79 -17.45 7.46 -17.98
N ALA A 80 -17.56 8.08 -16.80
CA ALA A 80 -18.05 7.43 -15.59
C ALA A 80 -19.56 7.11 -15.62
N GLY A 81 -20.30 7.63 -16.60
CA GLY A 81 -21.74 7.43 -16.72
C GLY A 81 -22.54 8.22 -15.68
N SER A 82 -23.73 7.72 -15.36
CA SER A 82 -24.62 8.38 -14.40
C SER A 82 -24.04 8.48 -13.01
N MET A 83 -24.23 9.63 -12.36
CA MET A 83 -23.78 9.89 -11.00
C MET A 83 -24.82 9.52 -9.94
N GLY A 84 -26.04 9.19 -10.34
CA GLY A 84 -27.12 8.81 -9.44
C GLY A 84 -28.49 9.31 -9.86
N ALA A 85 -29.48 9.22 -8.95
CA ALA A 85 -30.83 9.75 -9.14
C ALA A 85 -30.89 11.26 -8.98
N CYS A 86 -31.96 11.88 -9.44
CA CYS A 86 -32.13 13.35 -9.50
C CYS A 86 -32.53 13.95 -8.14
N SER A 87 -33.83 14.27 -7.95
CA SER A 87 -34.33 15.04 -6.81
C SER A 87 -34.22 14.35 -5.46
N SER A 88 -34.21 13.04 -5.44
CA SER A 88 -34.00 12.23 -4.23
C SER A 88 -32.92 11.19 -4.55
N PRO A 89 -31.74 11.27 -3.91
CA PRO A 89 -31.32 12.00 -2.71
C PRO A 89 -30.78 13.43 -2.94
N SER A 90 -30.85 14.01 -4.14
CA SER A 90 -30.26 15.32 -4.52
C SER A 90 -28.77 15.46 -4.25
N ARG A 91 -28.04 14.36 -4.23
CA ARG A 91 -26.58 14.31 -3.97
C ARG A 91 -25.96 13.09 -4.62
N ILE A 92 -24.65 13.11 -4.75
CA ILE A 92 -23.86 11.92 -5.08
C ILE A 92 -23.44 11.25 -3.76
N PHE A 93 -23.64 9.95 -3.65
CA PHE A 93 -23.25 9.22 -2.46
C PHE A 93 -21.74 9.19 -2.24
N LYS A 94 -21.31 9.13 -0.97
CA LYS A 94 -19.92 8.90 -0.61
C LYS A 94 -19.46 7.56 -1.17
N GLY A 95 -18.17 7.50 -1.55
CA GLY A 95 -17.58 6.27 -2.11
C GLY A 95 -17.89 6.03 -3.59
N LYS A 96 -18.53 6.96 -4.30
CA LYS A 96 -18.72 6.86 -5.75
C LYS A 96 -17.37 6.80 -6.46
N GLY A 97 -17.17 5.76 -7.27
CA GLY A 97 -15.96 5.57 -8.05
C GLY A 97 -15.79 6.62 -9.17
N MET A 98 -14.91 7.58 -8.95
CA MET A 98 -14.60 8.66 -9.88
C MET A 98 -13.11 8.69 -10.22
N ALA A 99 -12.76 9.48 -11.26
CA ALA A 99 -11.37 9.78 -11.58
C ALA A 99 -10.67 10.46 -10.39
N GLY A 100 -9.36 10.23 -10.26
CA GLY A 100 -8.57 10.83 -9.20
C GLY A 100 -7.17 10.23 -9.11
N HIS A 101 -6.42 10.61 -8.09
CA HIS A 101 -5.09 10.08 -7.81
C HIS A 101 -5.16 8.57 -7.58
N MET A 102 -4.21 7.84 -8.16
CA MET A 102 -4.06 6.40 -8.01
C MET A 102 -2.62 6.04 -7.68
N GLY A 103 -2.44 5.10 -6.78
CA GLY A 103 -1.12 4.70 -6.29
C GLY A 103 -0.49 5.73 -5.34
N ALA A 104 0.78 5.53 -5.01
CA ALA A 104 1.52 6.28 -3.99
C ALA A 104 0.82 6.29 -2.62
N GLU A 105 0.16 5.21 -2.27
CA GLU A 105 -0.56 4.98 -1.02
C GLU A 105 0.00 3.77 -0.28
N ASN A 106 -0.13 3.75 1.03
CA ASN A 106 0.26 2.60 1.84
C ASN A 106 -0.65 1.41 1.54
N VAL A 107 -0.05 0.31 1.14
CA VAL A 107 -0.74 -0.96 0.83
C VAL A 107 -0.08 -2.07 1.64
N THR A 108 -0.89 -2.95 2.21
CA THR A 108 -0.44 -4.18 2.86
C THR A 108 -0.96 -5.37 2.06
N VAL A 109 -0.06 -6.23 1.62
CA VAL A 109 -0.39 -7.52 1.00
C VAL A 109 -0.15 -8.59 2.04
N GLN A 110 -1.18 -9.39 2.31
CA GLN A 110 -1.19 -10.39 3.38
C GLN A 110 -0.93 -11.80 2.84
N ASN A 111 -0.50 -12.68 3.75
CA ASN A 111 -0.31 -14.11 3.50
C ASN A 111 0.70 -14.43 2.38
N LEU A 112 1.79 -13.68 2.30
CA LEU A 112 2.89 -13.98 1.39
C LEU A 112 3.84 -15.00 2.03
N VAL A 113 4.32 -15.93 1.23
CA VAL A 113 5.25 -16.98 1.70
C VAL A 113 6.68 -16.60 1.32
N ILE A 114 7.60 -16.70 2.28
CA ILE A 114 9.03 -16.47 2.06
C ILE A 114 9.61 -17.65 1.29
N VAL A 115 10.19 -17.37 0.12
CA VAL A 115 10.82 -18.36 -0.76
C VAL A 115 12.31 -18.50 -0.44
N LYS A 116 13.01 -17.37 -0.29
CA LYS A 116 14.46 -17.34 -0.07
C LYS A 116 14.87 -16.14 0.75
N ILE A 117 15.85 -16.35 1.61
CA ILE A 117 16.51 -15.30 2.40
C ILE A 117 18.00 -15.30 2.06
N ASP A 118 18.56 -14.13 1.83
CA ASP A 118 20.00 -13.92 1.68
C ASP A 118 20.51 -13.19 2.92
N ALA A 119 21.22 -13.88 3.76
CA ALA A 119 21.73 -13.35 5.03
C ALA A 119 22.84 -12.29 4.85
N GLU A 120 23.57 -12.31 3.73
CA GLU A 120 24.66 -11.36 3.49
C GLU A 120 24.15 -9.97 3.14
N ASN A 121 23.19 -9.88 2.22
CA ASN A 121 22.66 -8.62 1.71
C ASN A 121 21.32 -8.22 2.35
N ASN A 122 20.77 -9.07 3.22
CA ASN A 122 19.44 -8.92 3.87
C ASN A 122 18.22 -8.83 2.94
N PRO A 123 18.20 -9.23 1.65
CA PRO A 123 16.97 -9.30 0.90
C PRO A 123 16.18 -10.56 1.28
N VAL A 124 14.87 -10.38 1.28
CA VAL A 124 13.88 -11.46 1.45
C VAL A 124 13.06 -11.55 0.18
N SER A 125 13.01 -12.74 -0.44
CA SER A 125 12.16 -13.02 -1.60
C SER A 125 10.91 -13.75 -1.15
N TYR A 126 9.75 -13.27 -1.57
CA TYR A 126 8.44 -13.80 -1.20
C TYR A 126 7.48 -13.84 -2.41
N THR A 127 6.44 -14.66 -2.34
CA THR A 127 5.43 -14.83 -3.40
C THR A 127 4.03 -15.02 -2.81
#